data_9193957e54c099fa2c660184e1802983
#
_entry.id   9193957e54c099fa2c660184e1802983
#
_cell.length_a   1.000
_cell.length_b   1.000
_cell.length_c   1.000
_cell.angle_alpha   90.00
_cell.angle_beta   90.00
_cell.angle_gamma   90.00
#
_symmetry.space_group_name_H-M   'P 1'
#
loop_
_entity.id
_entity.type
_entity.pdbx_description
1 polymer ?
#
loop_
_entity_poly.entity_id
_entity_poly.type
_entity_poly.pdbx_seq_one_letter_code
_entity_poly.pdbx_strand_id
1 'polypeptide(L)'
;IAQCLVGSEMCIRDRWYTDVVREAKLCDYSGVKGCMNYLPNGYALWENIQKELDARFKETGVENVYLPVMIPESLLQKEKDHIEGFAPEVAWVTHGGTEPLQERFCIRPTSETLFCDVWSKTVQSYRDLPKVWNQWCSVLRWEKTTRPFLRSREFLWQEGHTIHATYEEAEERTKQMCCLLYTSDAADE
;
A
#
# COMPACT_ATOMS: atom_id res chain seq x y z
N ILE A 1 31.78 -13.48 21.26
CA ILE A 1 31.49 -12.29 22.12
C ILE A 1 30.90 -11.16 21.25
N ALA A 2 31.45 -10.85 20.07
CA ALA A 2 30.96 -9.81 19.17
C ALA A 2 29.52 -10.07 18.68
N GLN A 3 29.14 -11.32 18.46
CA GLN A 3 27.81 -11.70 17.96
C GLN A 3 26.69 -11.49 19.00
N CYS A 4 27.02 -11.61 20.31
CA CYS A 4 26.07 -11.31 21.40
C CYS A 4 25.84 -9.82 21.59
N LEU A 5 26.87 -8.99 21.34
CA LEU A 5 26.75 -7.52 21.47
C LEU A 5 25.87 -6.91 20.36
N VAL A 6 26.02 -7.38 19.12
CA VAL A 6 25.19 -6.95 17.99
C VAL A 6 23.72 -7.31 18.22
N GLY A 7 23.42 -8.49 18.76
CA GLY A 7 22.06 -8.89 19.11
C GLY A 7 21.45 -8.03 20.23
N SER A 8 22.25 -7.68 21.24
CA SER A 8 21.76 -6.83 22.35
C SER A 8 21.53 -5.38 21.94
N GLU A 9 22.38 -4.80 21.10
CA GLU A 9 22.19 -3.44 20.57
C GLU A 9 20.95 -3.35 19.65
N MET A 10 20.72 -4.34 18.80
CA MET A 10 19.50 -4.41 17.99
C MET A 10 18.25 -4.50 18.88
N CYS A 11 18.27 -5.34 19.92
CA CYS A 11 17.14 -5.44 20.86
C CYS A 11 16.89 -4.16 21.63
N ILE A 12 17.94 -3.44 22.03
CA ILE A 12 17.82 -2.15 22.74
C ILE A 12 17.24 -1.09 21.80
N ARG A 13 17.74 -1.01 20.59
CA ARG A 13 17.25 -0.04 19.58
C ARG A 13 15.80 -0.31 19.19
N ASP A 14 15.42 -1.57 19.01
CA ASP A 14 14.05 -1.99 18.70
C ASP A 14 13.08 -1.64 19.83
N ARG A 15 13.48 -1.85 21.08
CA ARG A 15 12.68 -1.51 22.26
C ARG A 15 12.54 0.01 22.37
N TRP A 16 13.64 0.73 22.27
CA TRP A 16 13.63 2.20 22.31
C TRP A 16 12.69 2.78 21.27
N TYR A 17 12.76 2.31 20.01
CA TYR A 17 11.86 2.75 18.95
C TYR A 17 10.39 2.51 19.28
N THR A 18 10.06 1.31 19.74
CA THR A 18 8.69 0.96 20.10
C THR A 18 8.17 1.80 21.27
N ASP A 19 9.01 2.02 22.29
CA ASP A 19 8.65 2.82 23.45
C ASP A 19 8.44 4.28 23.05
N VAL A 20 9.32 4.88 22.25
CA VAL A 20 9.18 6.25 21.73
C VAL A 20 7.87 6.42 20.96
N VAL A 21 7.56 5.52 20.02
CA VAL A 21 6.35 5.58 19.21
C VAL A 21 5.08 5.54 20.08
N ARG A 22 5.08 4.70 21.13
CA ARG A 22 3.94 4.56 22.04
C ARG A 22 3.82 5.73 23.01
N GLU A 23 4.91 6.15 23.63
CA GLU A 23 4.94 7.28 24.57
C GLU A 23 4.58 8.60 23.87
N ALA A 24 5.00 8.78 22.61
CA ALA A 24 4.59 9.92 21.79
C ALA A 24 3.12 9.79 21.29
N LYS A 25 2.43 8.72 21.63
CA LYS A 25 1.03 8.45 21.22
C LYS A 25 0.84 8.52 19.71
N LEU A 26 1.79 7.98 18.95
CA LEU A 26 1.70 7.89 17.50
C LEU A 26 0.86 6.68 17.09
N CYS A 27 1.12 5.52 17.67
CA CYS A 27 0.28 4.33 17.51
C CYS A 27 0.33 3.44 18.75
N ASP A 28 -0.62 2.51 18.81
CA ASP A 28 -0.64 1.45 19.83
C ASP A 28 -1.15 0.14 19.22
N TYR A 29 -0.95 -0.96 19.92
CA TYR A 29 -1.42 -2.27 19.49
C TYR A 29 -2.94 -2.33 19.41
N SER A 30 -3.47 -2.94 18.36
CA SER A 30 -4.89 -3.18 18.25
C SER A 30 -5.29 -4.54 18.84
N GLY A 31 -6.61 -4.77 19.00
CA GLY A 31 -7.14 -6.09 19.33
C GLY A 31 -6.92 -7.14 18.23
N VAL A 32 -6.57 -6.72 17.01
CA VAL A 32 -6.24 -7.61 15.90
C VAL A 32 -4.73 -7.80 15.86
N LYS A 33 -4.27 -9.02 16.11
CA LYS A 33 -2.85 -9.33 16.17
C LYS A 33 -2.12 -8.93 14.88
N GLY A 34 -1.11 -8.10 15.05
CA GLY A 34 -0.27 -7.61 13.93
C GLY A 34 -0.81 -6.36 13.24
N CYS A 35 -1.97 -5.83 13.66
CA CYS A 35 -2.48 -4.53 13.26
C CYS A 35 -2.25 -3.49 14.35
N MET A 36 -2.20 -2.23 13.95
CA MET A 36 -1.95 -1.09 14.85
C MET A 36 -3.12 -0.13 14.81
N ASN A 37 -3.39 0.52 15.96
CA ASN A 37 -4.24 1.70 16.02
C ASN A 37 -3.36 2.91 15.78
N TYR A 38 -3.58 3.65 14.71
CA TYR A 38 -2.97 4.95 14.51
C TYR A 38 -3.70 5.97 15.37
N LEU A 39 -2.99 6.55 16.33
CA LEU A 39 -3.55 7.54 17.24
C LEU A 39 -3.52 8.93 16.59
N PRO A 40 -4.23 9.94 17.14
CA PRO A 40 -4.34 11.25 16.49
C PRO A 40 -3.01 11.88 16.09
N ASN A 41 -1.98 11.79 16.94
CA ASN A 41 -0.65 12.34 16.62
C ASN A 41 0.00 11.63 15.42
N GLY A 42 -0.10 10.30 15.37
CA GLY A 42 0.45 9.51 14.26
C GLY A 42 -0.38 9.66 12.98
N TYR A 43 -1.70 9.76 13.12
CA TYR A 43 -2.57 9.96 11.96
C TYR A 43 -2.40 11.35 11.35
N ALA A 44 -2.16 12.38 12.18
CA ALA A 44 -1.85 13.73 11.69
C ALA A 44 -0.59 13.79 10.82
N LEU A 45 0.44 12.97 11.12
CA LEU A 45 1.60 12.83 10.23
C LEU A 45 1.20 12.27 8.87
N TRP A 46 0.36 11.25 8.86
CA TRP A 46 -0.18 10.67 7.64
C TRP A 46 -1.01 11.68 6.82
N GLU A 47 -1.90 12.42 7.46
CA GLU A 47 -2.70 13.46 6.81
C GLU A 47 -1.85 14.53 6.15
N ASN A 48 -0.76 14.95 6.79
CA ASN A 48 0.18 15.92 6.23
C ASN A 48 0.91 15.35 5.01
N ILE A 49 1.41 14.11 5.09
CA ILE A 49 2.03 13.42 3.96
C ILE A 49 1.05 13.31 2.80
N GLN A 50 -0.16 12.84 3.08
CA GLN A 50 -1.20 12.69 2.07
C GLN A 50 -1.52 14.03 1.39
N LYS A 51 -1.73 15.08 2.17
CA LYS A 51 -2.06 16.42 1.67
C LYS A 51 -0.97 16.97 0.75
N GLU A 52 0.28 16.85 1.16
CA GLU A 52 1.42 17.38 0.41
C GLU A 52 1.64 16.60 -0.89
N LEU A 53 1.67 15.27 -0.81
CA LEU A 53 1.90 14.43 -1.98
C LEU A 53 0.70 14.47 -2.95
N ASP A 54 -0.53 14.48 -2.46
CA ASP A 54 -1.72 14.53 -3.31
C ASP A 54 -1.78 15.81 -4.14
N ALA A 55 -1.40 16.95 -3.55
CA ALA A 55 -1.29 18.22 -4.27
C ALA A 55 -0.30 18.11 -5.43
N ARG A 56 0.92 17.59 -5.16
CA ARG A 56 1.96 17.42 -6.18
C ARG A 56 1.57 16.39 -7.26
N PHE A 57 0.90 15.31 -6.88
CA PHE A 57 0.38 14.34 -7.85
C PHE A 57 -0.61 14.99 -8.81
N LYS A 58 -1.55 15.77 -8.30
CA LYS A 58 -2.54 16.48 -9.11
C LYS A 58 -1.91 17.49 -10.08
N GLU A 59 -0.84 18.16 -9.69
CA GLU A 59 -0.08 19.06 -10.58
C GLU A 59 0.49 18.32 -11.81
N THR A 60 0.73 17.02 -11.70
CA THR A 60 1.20 16.17 -12.80
C THR A 60 0.08 15.46 -13.56
N GLY A 61 -1.18 15.81 -13.30
CA GLY A 61 -2.35 15.24 -13.97
C GLY A 61 -2.79 13.89 -13.41
N VAL A 62 -2.38 13.53 -12.19
CA VAL A 62 -2.86 12.31 -11.51
C VAL A 62 -4.31 12.51 -11.04
N GLU A 63 -5.15 11.53 -11.30
CA GLU A 63 -6.54 11.47 -10.82
C GLU A 63 -6.68 10.45 -9.71
N ASN A 64 -7.35 10.83 -8.62
CA ASN A 64 -7.63 9.91 -7.52
C ASN A 64 -8.86 9.06 -7.83
N VAL A 65 -8.75 7.77 -7.54
CA VAL A 65 -9.84 6.80 -7.65
C VAL A 65 -9.99 6.03 -6.34
N TYR A 66 -11.07 5.29 -6.19
CA TYR A 66 -11.25 4.34 -5.10
C TYR A 66 -11.84 3.04 -5.63
N LEU A 67 -11.09 1.95 -5.44
CA LEU A 67 -11.48 0.60 -5.84
C LEU A 67 -11.87 -0.21 -4.60
N PRO A 68 -12.70 -1.25 -4.75
CA PRO A 68 -13.14 -2.07 -3.62
C PRO A 68 -11.98 -2.70 -2.84
N VAL A 69 -12.20 -2.90 -1.54
CA VAL A 69 -11.22 -3.56 -0.66
C VAL A 69 -11.12 -5.07 -0.92
N MET A 70 -12.15 -5.67 -1.50
CA MET A 70 -12.23 -7.10 -1.77
C MET A 70 -11.95 -7.41 -3.23
N ILE A 71 -11.14 -8.43 -3.47
CA ILE A 71 -10.79 -8.94 -4.80
C ILE A 71 -11.32 -10.36 -4.92
N PRO A 72 -12.12 -10.69 -5.96
CA PRO A 72 -12.57 -12.06 -6.21
C PRO A 72 -11.38 -12.99 -6.48
N GLU A 73 -11.45 -14.22 -5.98
CA GLU A 73 -10.39 -15.22 -6.21
C GLU A 73 -10.15 -15.48 -7.70
N SER A 74 -11.22 -15.54 -8.49
CA SER A 74 -11.14 -15.73 -9.95
C SER A 74 -10.33 -14.64 -10.64
N LEU A 75 -10.39 -13.40 -10.12
CA LEU A 75 -9.62 -12.30 -10.67
C LEU A 75 -8.13 -12.41 -10.32
N LEU A 76 -7.79 -12.84 -9.09
CA LEU A 76 -6.41 -13.11 -8.68
C LEU A 76 -5.77 -14.28 -9.42
N GLN A 77 -6.55 -15.30 -9.76
CA GLN A 77 -6.02 -16.47 -10.48
C GLN A 77 -5.56 -16.12 -11.90
N LYS A 78 -6.21 -15.14 -12.55
CA LYS A 78 -5.77 -14.64 -13.85
C LYS A 78 -4.38 -14.02 -13.83
N GLU A 79 -3.96 -13.47 -12.70
CA GLU A 79 -2.62 -12.88 -12.54
C GLU A 79 -1.55 -13.92 -12.19
N LYS A 80 -1.89 -15.00 -11.51
CA LYS A 80 -0.92 -16.05 -11.16
C LYS A 80 -0.16 -16.60 -12.34
N ASP A 81 -0.81 -16.60 -13.52
CA ASP A 81 -0.21 -17.05 -14.76
C ASP A 81 0.81 -16.06 -15.34
N HIS A 82 0.85 -14.83 -14.80
CA HIS A 82 1.71 -13.74 -15.26
C HIS A 82 2.80 -13.31 -14.28
N ILE A 83 2.70 -13.68 -12.99
CA ILE A 83 3.62 -13.26 -11.94
C ILE A 83 4.23 -14.49 -11.26
N GLU A 84 5.37 -14.95 -11.75
CA GLU A 84 6.20 -15.92 -11.03
C GLU A 84 6.72 -15.30 -9.72
N GLY A 85 6.32 -15.86 -8.59
CA GLY A 85 6.92 -15.58 -7.28
C GLY A 85 6.15 -14.65 -6.35
N PHE A 86 5.03 -14.04 -6.74
CA PHE A 86 4.22 -13.23 -5.86
C PHE A 86 2.94 -13.96 -5.44
N ALA A 87 3.04 -14.78 -4.38
CA ALA A 87 1.87 -15.24 -3.63
C ALA A 87 1.86 -14.51 -2.28
N PRO A 88 1.29 -13.30 -2.18
CA PRO A 88 1.16 -12.65 -0.89
C PRO A 88 0.30 -13.53 0.02
N GLU A 89 0.74 -13.71 1.26
CA GLU A 89 -0.14 -14.28 2.28
C GLU A 89 -1.31 -13.31 2.44
N VAL A 90 -2.48 -13.65 1.90
CA VAL A 90 -3.68 -12.81 1.90
C VAL A 90 -4.68 -13.27 2.95
N ALA A 91 -5.50 -12.34 3.42
CA ALA A 91 -6.66 -12.67 4.24
C ALA A 91 -7.85 -12.97 3.34
N TRP A 92 -8.53 -14.08 3.62
CA TRP A 92 -9.67 -14.54 2.86
C TRP A 92 -10.99 -14.26 3.57
N VAL A 93 -11.97 -13.72 2.84
CA VAL A 93 -13.37 -13.61 3.24
C VAL A 93 -14.12 -14.77 2.60
N THR A 94 -14.68 -15.63 3.43
CA THR A 94 -15.33 -16.88 3.02
C THR A 94 -16.84 -16.89 3.27
N HIS A 95 -17.35 -15.94 4.07
CA HIS A 95 -18.75 -15.84 4.45
C HIS A 95 -19.27 -14.42 4.28
N GLY A 96 -20.50 -14.29 3.85
CA GLY A 96 -21.31 -13.06 3.89
C GLY A 96 -22.35 -13.19 5.01
N GLY A 97 -22.08 -12.55 6.15
CA GLY A 97 -22.84 -12.85 7.37
C GLY A 97 -22.59 -14.29 7.84
N THR A 98 -23.64 -15.11 7.95
CA THR A 98 -23.56 -16.54 8.33
C THR A 98 -23.47 -17.49 7.14
N GLU A 99 -23.71 -17.00 5.93
CA GLU A 99 -23.77 -17.82 4.72
C GLU A 99 -22.39 -17.92 4.06
N PRO A 100 -21.95 -19.12 3.64
CA PRO A 100 -20.74 -19.28 2.87
C PRO A 100 -20.89 -18.62 1.49
N LEU A 101 -19.84 -17.93 1.06
CA LEU A 101 -19.81 -17.34 -0.28
C LEU A 101 -19.62 -18.41 -1.34
N GLN A 102 -20.23 -18.24 -2.51
CA GLN A 102 -20.00 -19.11 -3.67
C GLN A 102 -18.56 -18.98 -4.19
N GLU A 103 -18.00 -17.79 -4.12
CA GLU A 103 -16.63 -17.48 -4.41
C GLU A 103 -16.05 -16.69 -3.23
N ARG A 104 -14.86 -17.05 -2.78
CA ARG A 104 -14.18 -16.29 -1.72
C ARG A 104 -13.51 -15.05 -2.29
N PHE A 105 -13.41 -14.04 -1.45
CA PHE A 105 -12.68 -12.81 -1.77
C PHE A 105 -11.43 -12.71 -0.90
N CYS A 106 -10.37 -12.11 -1.42
CA CYS A 106 -9.28 -11.67 -0.56
C CYS A 106 -9.42 -10.19 -0.23
N ILE A 107 -8.93 -9.82 0.95
CA ILE A 107 -8.69 -8.41 1.26
C ILE A 107 -7.46 -7.99 0.47
N ARG A 108 -7.54 -6.89 -0.27
CA ARG A 108 -6.49 -6.44 -1.19
C ARG A 108 -5.12 -6.33 -0.51
N PRO A 109 -4.09 -7.04 -0.98
CA PRO A 109 -2.70 -6.82 -0.60
C PRO A 109 -2.07 -5.70 -1.44
N THR A 110 -2.68 -5.41 -2.57
CA THR A 110 -2.41 -4.39 -3.57
C THR A 110 -3.58 -4.40 -4.57
N SER A 111 -3.70 -3.41 -5.45
CA SER A 111 -4.90 -3.27 -6.29
C SER A 111 -4.64 -3.37 -7.80
N GLU A 112 -3.45 -3.77 -8.26
CA GLU A 112 -3.12 -3.87 -9.71
C GLU A 112 -4.20 -4.61 -10.49
N THR A 113 -4.63 -5.76 -9.97
CA THR A 113 -5.67 -6.60 -10.57
C THR A 113 -6.97 -5.85 -10.79
N LEU A 114 -7.39 -5.03 -9.80
CA LEU A 114 -8.59 -4.23 -9.89
C LEU A 114 -8.44 -3.09 -10.91
N PHE A 115 -7.28 -2.41 -10.93
CA PHE A 115 -6.98 -1.39 -11.93
C PHE A 115 -7.03 -1.97 -13.35
N CYS A 116 -6.38 -3.11 -13.55
CA CYS A 116 -6.39 -3.81 -14.85
C CYS A 116 -7.80 -4.23 -15.27
N ASP A 117 -8.63 -4.73 -14.34
CA ASP A 117 -10.01 -5.09 -14.63
C ASP A 117 -10.84 -3.88 -15.08
N VAL A 118 -10.71 -2.74 -14.41
CA VAL A 118 -11.40 -1.51 -14.80
C VAL A 118 -10.91 -1.00 -16.16
N TRP A 119 -9.59 -0.95 -16.37
CA TRP A 119 -9.03 -0.45 -17.61
C TRP A 119 -9.33 -1.35 -18.82
N SER A 120 -9.38 -2.66 -18.63
CA SER A 120 -9.78 -3.59 -19.68
C SER A 120 -11.19 -3.33 -20.23
N LYS A 121 -12.03 -2.68 -19.42
CA LYS A 121 -13.43 -2.33 -19.78
C LYS A 121 -13.57 -0.90 -20.28
N THR A 122 -12.69 0.01 -19.85
CA THR A 122 -12.83 1.45 -20.08
C THR A 122 -11.88 2.01 -21.12
N VAL A 123 -10.75 1.36 -21.38
CA VAL A 123 -9.81 1.75 -22.44
C VAL A 123 -10.16 1.02 -23.71
N GLN A 124 -10.68 1.75 -24.69
CA GLN A 124 -11.12 1.19 -25.96
C GLN A 124 -10.27 1.66 -27.14
N SER A 125 -9.52 2.72 -26.97
CA SER A 125 -8.63 3.26 -27.98
C SER A 125 -7.40 3.94 -27.38
N TYR A 126 -6.38 4.19 -28.22
CA TYR A 126 -5.20 4.96 -27.81
C TYR A 126 -5.53 6.38 -27.34
N ARG A 127 -6.68 6.90 -27.70
CA ARG A 127 -7.16 8.23 -27.26
C ARG A 127 -7.57 8.27 -25.79
N ASP A 128 -7.79 7.11 -25.18
CA ASP A 128 -8.12 6.99 -23.77
C ASP A 128 -6.85 6.98 -22.89
N LEU A 129 -5.67 6.96 -23.50
CA LEU A 129 -4.36 6.94 -22.87
C LEU A 129 -3.71 8.35 -22.86
N PRO A 130 -2.84 8.64 -21.89
CA PRO A 130 -2.51 7.79 -20.74
C PRO A 130 -3.61 7.78 -19.69
N LYS A 131 -3.68 6.71 -18.89
CA LYS A 131 -4.40 6.72 -17.60
C LYS A 131 -3.37 6.83 -16.49
N VAL A 132 -3.57 7.77 -15.60
CA VAL A 132 -2.64 8.04 -14.49
C VAL A 132 -3.47 8.19 -13.22
N TRP A 133 -3.69 7.06 -12.55
CA TRP A 133 -4.59 7.01 -11.40
C TRP A 133 -3.83 6.70 -10.11
N ASN A 134 -4.31 7.28 -9.03
CA ASN A 134 -3.80 7.06 -7.69
C ASN A 134 -4.94 6.67 -6.76
N GLN A 135 -4.64 5.82 -5.80
CA GLN A 135 -5.56 5.43 -4.75
C GLN A 135 -4.89 5.58 -3.38
N TRP A 136 -5.51 6.37 -2.51
CA TRP A 136 -5.19 6.43 -1.09
C TRP A 136 -6.06 5.42 -0.36
N CYS A 137 -5.44 4.42 0.26
CA CYS A 137 -6.20 3.34 0.87
C CYS A 137 -5.39 2.59 1.93
N SER A 138 -6.05 1.65 2.62
CA SER A 138 -5.38 0.60 3.37
C SER A 138 -5.26 -0.67 2.53
N VAL A 139 -4.23 -1.43 2.80
CA VAL A 139 -4.01 -2.79 2.28
C VAL A 139 -3.69 -3.74 3.41
N LEU A 140 -3.89 -5.03 3.18
CA LEU A 140 -3.65 -6.05 4.18
C LEU A 140 -2.73 -7.14 3.64
N ARG A 141 -1.57 -7.32 4.28
CA ARG A 141 -0.59 -8.38 4.00
C ARG A 141 -0.37 -9.21 5.26
N TRP A 142 -0.52 -10.51 5.17
CA TRP A 142 -0.48 -11.39 6.32
C TRP A 142 0.96 -11.63 6.79
N GLU A 143 1.58 -10.56 7.28
CA GLU A 143 2.98 -10.55 7.73
C GLU A 143 3.17 -11.42 8.98
N LYS A 144 4.26 -12.21 9.00
CA LYS A 144 4.63 -13.05 10.15
C LYS A 144 5.21 -12.24 11.30
N THR A 145 6.01 -11.23 10.96
CA THR A 145 6.67 -10.35 11.93
C THR A 145 6.20 -8.93 11.73
N THR A 146 5.72 -8.30 12.80
CA THR A 146 5.20 -6.94 12.75
C THR A 146 5.94 -6.05 13.76
N ARG A 147 6.05 -4.76 13.42
CA ARG A 147 6.61 -3.71 14.28
C ARG A 147 5.77 -2.45 14.19
N PRO A 148 5.48 -1.77 15.30
CA PRO A 148 4.71 -0.53 15.28
C PRO A 148 5.26 0.47 14.27
N PHE A 149 4.39 1.09 13.49
CA PHE A 149 4.66 2.07 12.44
C PHE A 149 5.49 1.57 11.24
N LEU A 150 6.40 0.62 11.41
CA LEU A 150 7.31 0.15 10.35
C LEU A 150 6.74 -1.00 9.52
N ARG A 151 6.03 -1.92 10.18
CA ARG A 151 5.47 -3.10 9.53
C ARG A 151 4.27 -3.62 10.29
N SER A 152 3.09 -3.48 9.73
CA SER A 152 1.85 -4.07 10.24
C SER A 152 1.13 -4.86 9.17
N ARG A 153 0.18 -5.68 9.57
CA ARG A 153 -0.63 -6.47 8.62
C ARG A 153 -1.54 -5.58 7.80
N GLU A 154 -2.17 -4.62 8.42
CA GLU A 154 -2.89 -3.56 7.74
C GLU A 154 -2.09 -2.27 7.86
N PHE A 155 -1.94 -1.55 6.76
CA PHE A 155 -1.25 -0.28 6.72
C PHE A 155 -1.84 0.66 5.67
N LEU A 156 -1.68 1.94 5.92
CA LEU A 156 -2.07 3.00 5.00
C LEU A 156 -0.96 3.21 3.97
N TRP A 157 -1.35 3.41 2.74
CA TRP A 157 -0.42 3.74 1.66
C TRP A 157 -1.09 4.56 0.56
N GLN A 158 -0.32 4.94 -0.42
CA GLN A 158 -0.80 5.30 -1.75
C GLN A 158 -0.30 4.27 -2.76
N GLU A 159 -1.08 4.02 -3.77
CA GLU A 159 -0.69 3.24 -4.92
C GLU A 159 -1.08 3.99 -6.20
N GLY A 160 -0.08 4.30 -7.01
CA GLY A 160 -0.26 4.93 -8.31
C GLY A 160 -0.07 3.89 -9.41
N HIS A 161 -1.05 3.76 -10.27
CA HIS A 161 -0.99 2.86 -11.42
C HIS A 161 -1.20 3.67 -12.69
N THR A 162 -0.43 3.33 -13.73
CA THR A 162 -0.48 4.06 -15.00
C THR A 162 -0.40 3.12 -16.18
N ILE A 163 -1.08 3.48 -17.26
CA ILE A 163 -0.93 2.84 -18.57
C ILE A 163 -0.70 3.89 -19.64
N HIS A 164 0.18 3.58 -20.57
CA HIS A 164 0.66 4.48 -21.61
C HIS A 164 0.61 3.81 -22.98
N ALA A 165 0.68 4.61 -24.04
CA ALA A 165 0.71 4.10 -25.40
C ALA A 165 2.09 3.55 -25.78
N THR A 166 3.18 4.11 -25.22
CA THR A 166 4.54 3.71 -25.52
C THR A 166 5.37 3.46 -24.25
N TYR A 167 6.47 2.77 -24.43
CA TYR A 167 7.44 2.52 -23.36
C TYR A 167 8.07 3.82 -22.85
N GLU A 168 8.41 4.72 -23.76
CA GLU A 168 9.07 6.00 -23.46
C GLU A 168 8.18 6.87 -22.56
N GLU A 169 6.88 6.95 -22.86
CA GLU A 169 5.91 7.65 -22.01
C GLU A 169 5.83 7.04 -20.60
N ALA A 170 5.82 5.71 -20.50
CA ALA A 170 5.79 5.02 -19.21
C ALA A 170 7.09 5.25 -18.42
N GLU A 171 8.24 5.20 -19.07
CA GLU A 171 9.54 5.45 -18.44
C GLU A 171 9.66 6.90 -17.94
N GLU A 172 9.24 7.87 -18.74
CA GLU A 172 9.23 9.28 -18.35
C GLU A 172 8.36 9.52 -17.12
N ARG A 173 7.14 8.93 -17.13
CA ARG A 173 6.24 9.00 -15.98
C ARG A 173 6.85 8.37 -14.73
N THR A 174 7.48 7.24 -14.85
CA THR A 174 8.15 6.55 -13.73
C THR A 174 9.25 7.43 -13.12
N LYS A 175 10.09 8.04 -13.96
CA LYS A 175 11.13 8.97 -13.51
C LYS A 175 10.53 10.20 -12.83
N GLN A 176 9.45 10.75 -13.36
CA GLN A 176 8.75 11.90 -12.77
C GLN A 176 8.22 11.57 -11.37
N MET A 177 7.59 10.42 -11.19
CA MET A 177 7.09 10.01 -9.88
C MET A 177 8.21 9.75 -8.88
N CYS A 178 9.31 9.15 -9.31
CA CYS A 178 10.50 8.97 -8.50
C CYS A 178 11.08 10.34 -8.04
N CYS A 179 11.17 11.31 -8.93
CA CYS A 179 11.64 12.67 -8.60
C CYS A 179 10.70 13.37 -7.60
N LEU A 180 9.38 13.24 -7.78
CA LEU A 180 8.40 13.81 -6.85
C LEU A 180 8.58 13.29 -5.43
N LEU A 181 8.74 11.99 -5.28
CA LEU A 181 8.96 11.37 -3.97
C LEU A 181 10.29 11.81 -3.36
N TYR A 182 11.37 11.79 -4.16
CA TYR A 182 12.70 12.21 -3.72
C TYR A 182 12.75 13.67 -3.28
N THR A 183 12.14 14.58 -4.02
CA THR A 183 12.10 16.01 -3.66
C THR A 183 11.21 16.30 -2.46
N SER A 184 10.25 15.45 -2.16
CA SER A 184 9.43 15.55 -0.95
C SER A 184 10.19 15.10 0.30
N ASP A 185 11.09 14.13 0.14
CA ASP A 185 11.95 13.60 1.22
C ASP A 185 13.16 14.54 1.47
N ALA A 186 13.69 15.18 0.44
CA ALA A 186 14.84 16.07 0.52
C ALA A 186 14.51 17.50 0.98
N ALA A 187 13.26 17.83 1.28
CA ALA A 187 12.87 19.16 1.74
C ALA A 187 13.26 19.47 3.19
N ASP A 188 13.91 18.53 3.88
CA ASP A 188 14.33 18.64 5.28
C ASP A 188 15.85 18.81 5.48
N GLU A 189 16.63 19.11 4.43
CA GLU A 189 18.04 19.49 4.55
C GLU A 189 18.27 21.02 4.47
#